data_d8a59403caa4a85032ef72db2fd9aca1
#
_entry.id   d8a59403caa4a85032ef72db2fd9aca1
#
_cell.length_a   1.000
_cell.length_b   1.000
_cell.length_c   1.000
_cell.angle_alpha   90.00
_cell.angle_beta   90.00
_cell.angle_gamma   90.00
#
_symmetry.space_group_name_H-M   'P 1'
#
loop_
_entity.id
_entity.type
_entity.pdbx_description
1 polymer ?
#
loop_
_entity_poly.entity_id
_entity_poly.type
_entity_poly.pdbx_seq_one_letter_code
_entity_poly.pdbx_strand_id
1 'polypeptide(L)'
;MENNAWKIIYLATIFSLVVLGLAYYLMSPRDPAHLLEEKTEKMAEFFGTRVEGRKDGRKLWEFNAEMGWTMKNQDASRLINVRSGRIYNKKGYLTVTNLTAPWAMVNPRTEIIEAFGQPEGERGKPSKLKALIDLGKLSSNNKQDWSTIIADHILYNSQHNFSEISGKSQLIKRDSRLFADAISVDHELKKAKLSGHLTLRRRDGLIRSAFGDYFGETERLELFGGVTFEAKEKGTKATTVRARRAVLFSDIDREIELSGGVEASQGKKLSLADNGVYSRRGKKLFLSGRTRTVIEKAQALIKPETAEKLRNQDVRQILRAKTLLTSDSIEFSTTSGNARAAGNVIVTQKGKEAKAETAYYDDQKELLTMRGAVQMKKGEDWLNCGKVTIYVSREVFEAEGMVEAKFKL
;
A
#
# COMPACT_ATOMS: atom_id res chain seq x y z
N MET A 1 -53.18 -23.00 -50.57
CA MET A 1 -52.88 -23.98 -49.47
C MET A 1 -51.66 -23.66 -48.61
N GLU A 2 -50.97 -22.54 -48.80
CA GLU A 2 -49.74 -22.19 -48.08
C GLU A 2 -49.93 -21.54 -46.70
N ASN A 3 -51.09 -21.01 -46.43
CA ASN A 3 -51.32 -20.22 -45.21
C ASN A 3 -51.56 -21.04 -43.91
N ASN A 4 -51.76 -22.34 -44.01
CA ASN A 4 -52.01 -23.20 -42.84
C ASN A 4 -50.74 -23.86 -42.29
N ALA A 5 -49.68 -24.03 -43.11
CA ALA A 5 -48.45 -24.62 -42.69
C ALA A 5 -47.68 -23.72 -41.68
N TRP A 6 -47.68 -22.40 -41.89
CA TRP A 6 -47.08 -21.44 -41.01
C TRP A 6 -47.80 -21.34 -39.65
N LYS A 7 -49.13 -21.47 -39.63
CA LYS A 7 -49.89 -21.49 -38.38
C LYS A 7 -49.60 -22.75 -37.55
N ILE A 8 -49.37 -23.88 -38.19
CA ILE A 8 -49.05 -25.14 -37.49
C ILE A 8 -47.61 -25.04 -36.92
N ILE A 9 -46.65 -24.50 -37.67
CA ILE A 9 -45.29 -24.29 -37.19
C ILE A 9 -45.25 -23.33 -36.00
N TYR A 10 -46.04 -22.23 -36.04
CA TYR A 10 -46.12 -21.26 -34.96
C TYR A 10 -46.75 -21.87 -33.69
N LEU A 11 -47.80 -22.71 -33.85
CA LEU A 11 -48.42 -23.39 -32.73
C LEU A 11 -47.51 -24.46 -32.12
N ALA A 12 -46.72 -25.16 -32.92
CA ALA A 12 -45.75 -26.16 -32.47
C ALA A 12 -44.59 -25.51 -31.72
N THR A 13 -44.11 -24.34 -32.16
CA THR A 13 -43.05 -23.56 -31.46
C THR A 13 -43.51 -23.02 -30.12
N ILE A 14 -44.74 -22.48 -30.05
CA ILE A 14 -45.34 -22.01 -28.77
C ILE A 14 -45.53 -23.19 -27.82
N PHE A 15 -46.03 -24.31 -28.29
CA PHE A 15 -46.21 -25.53 -27.47
C PHE A 15 -44.87 -26.07 -26.96
N SER A 16 -43.81 -26.07 -27.78
CA SER A 16 -42.45 -26.47 -27.38
C SER A 16 -41.86 -25.53 -26.33
N LEU A 17 -42.07 -24.22 -26.46
CA LEU A 17 -41.64 -23.24 -25.46
C LEU A 17 -42.36 -23.37 -24.13
N VAL A 18 -43.69 -23.67 -24.15
CA VAL A 18 -44.46 -23.93 -22.96
C VAL A 18 -44.03 -25.20 -22.24
N VAL A 19 -43.77 -26.29 -23.01
CA VAL A 19 -43.25 -27.55 -22.46
C VAL A 19 -41.86 -27.38 -21.88
N LEU A 20 -40.96 -26.67 -22.58
CA LEU A 20 -39.64 -26.35 -22.06
C LEU A 20 -39.71 -25.47 -20.79
N GLY A 21 -40.56 -24.46 -20.75
CA GLY A 21 -40.82 -23.64 -19.58
C GLY A 21 -41.36 -24.43 -18.40
N LEU A 22 -42.28 -25.35 -18.66
CA LEU A 22 -42.84 -26.25 -17.63
C LEU A 22 -41.80 -27.26 -17.12
N ALA A 23 -40.99 -27.82 -18.04
CA ALA A 23 -39.90 -28.72 -17.69
C ALA A 23 -38.81 -27.98 -16.87
N TYR A 24 -38.46 -26.75 -17.25
CA TYR A 24 -37.56 -25.90 -16.48
C TYR A 24 -38.13 -25.58 -15.08
N TYR A 25 -39.41 -25.26 -14.98
CA TYR A 25 -40.09 -24.99 -13.70
C TYR A 25 -40.15 -26.24 -12.80
N LEU A 26 -40.39 -27.42 -13.37
CA LEU A 26 -40.44 -28.69 -12.64
C LEU A 26 -39.04 -29.24 -12.29
N MET A 27 -38.04 -28.99 -13.12
CA MET A 27 -36.62 -29.38 -12.91
C MET A 27 -35.78 -28.30 -12.23
N SER A 28 -36.30 -27.07 -12.14
CA SER A 28 -35.63 -26.05 -11.35
C SER A 28 -35.50 -26.57 -9.92
N PRO A 29 -34.30 -26.73 -9.40
CA PRO A 29 -34.14 -27.13 -8.01
C PRO A 29 -34.89 -26.10 -7.17
N ARG A 30 -36.04 -26.50 -6.64
CA ARG A 30 -36.66 -25.72 -5.57
C ARG A 30 -35.63 -25.63 -4.50
N ASP A 31 -35.22 -24.38 -4.21
CA ASP A 31 -34.23 -24.11 -3.19
C ASP A 31 -34.36 -25.11 -2.04
N PRO A 32 -33.36 -25.94 -1.78
CA PRO A 32 -33.40 -26.84 -0.63
C PRO A 32 -33.33 -26.06 0.70
N ALA A 33 -33.30 -24.74 0.66
CA ALA A 33 -33.28 -23.86 1.82
C ALA A 33 -34.50 -24.03 2.76
N HIS A 34 -35.57 -24.69 2.33
CA HIS A 34 -36.72 -24.98 3.22
C HIS A 34 -36.85 -26.45 3.66
N LEU A 35 -35.96 -27.35 3.20
CA LEU A 35 -36.11 -28.77 3.54
C LEU A 35 -35.08 -29.34 4.49
N LEU A 36 -34.08 -28.57 4.89
CA LEU A 36 -33.10 -28.96 5.91
C LEU A 36 -32.74 -27.76 6.81
N GLU A 37 -33.71 -27.11 7.42
CA GLU A 37 -33.50 -26.80 8.82
C GLU A 37 -33.47 -28.15 9.55
N GLU A 38 -32.36 -28.88 9.45
CA GLU A 38 -31.98 -29.79 10.49
C GLU A 38 -32.07 -28.96 11.78
N LYS A 39 -33.12 -29.20 12.58
CA LYS A 39 -33.15 -28.77 13.97
C LYS A 39 -31.94 -29.39 14.60
N THR A 40 -30.81 -28.70 14.53
CA THR A 40 -29.57 -29.10 15.18
C THR A 40 -29.93 -29.18 16.67
N GLU A 41 -30.14 -30.38 17.16
CA GLU A 41 -30.54 -30.61 18.55
C GLU A 41 -29.44 -30.01 19.43
N LYS A 42 -29.77 -28.96 20.14
CA LYS A 42 -28.88 -28.33 21.12
C LYS A 42 -28.67 -29.33 22.24
N MET A 43 -27.44 -29.68 22.54
CA MET A 43 -27.07 -30.54 23.65
C MET A 43 -27.12 -29.78 24.98
N ALA A 44 -26.61 -28.55 24.96
CA ALA A 44 -26.57 -27.65 26.11
C ALA A 44 -26.73 -26.20 25.66
N GLU A 45 -27.42 -25.38 26.45
CA GLU A 45 -27.56 -23.94 26.25
C GLU A 45 -27.17 -23.22 27.53
N PHE A 46 -26.46 -22.08 27.40
CA PHE A 46 -25.97 -21.30 28.53
C PHE A 46 -26.12 -19.80 28.24
N PHE A 47 -26.29 -19.00 29.30
CA PHE A 47 -26.55 -17.58 29.23
C PHE A 47 -25.60 -16.80 30.17
N GLY A 48 -25.13 -15.62 29.71
CA GLY A 48 -24.41 -14.66 30.54
C GLY A 48 -23.19 -15.23 31.25
N THR A 49 -22.43 -16.10 30.57
CA THR A 49 -21.39 -16.87 31.22
C THR A 49 -20.01 -16.71 30.58
N ARG A 50 -19.00 -17.00 31.39
CA ARG A 50 -17.63 -17.18 30.92
C ARG A 50 -17.44 -18.64 30.52
N VAL A 51 -17.06 -18.84 29.28
CA VAL A 51 -16.84 -20.16 28.70
C VAL A 51 -15.35 -20.30 28.40
N GLU A 52 -14.78 -21.44 28.74
CA GLU A 52 -13.39 -21.74 28.41
C GLU A 52 -13.26 -23.13 27.78
N GLY A 53 -12.37 -23.22 26.79
CA GLY A 53 -11.98 -24.48 26.17
C GLY A 53 -10.62 -24.93 26.71
N ARG A 54 -10.57 -26.20 27.09
CA ARG A 54 -9.34 -26.87 27.54
C ARG A 54 -9.12 -28.12 26.73
N LYS A 55 -7.84 -28.45 26.50
CA LYS A 55 -7.40 -29.73 25.93
C LYS A 55 -6.15 -30.17 26.65
N ASP A 56 -6.11 -31.42 27.10
CA ASP A 56 -4.99 -31.99 27.87
C ASP A 56 -4.57 -31.10 29.04
N GLY A 57 -5.53 -30.56 29.80
CA GLY A 57 -5.32 -29.65 30.93
C GLY A 57 -4.92 -28.22 30.56
N ARG A 58 -4.63 -27.93 29.30
CA ARG A 58 -4.23 -26.61 28.83
C ARG A 58 -5.43 -25.79 28.42
N LYS A 59 -5.43 -24.48 28.77
CA LYS A 59 -6.43 -23.55 28.31
C LYS A 59 -6.10 -23.15 26.87
N LEU A 60 -7.06 -23.32 25.97
CA LEU A 60 -6.97 -22.94 24.56
C LEU A 60 -7.58 -21.55 24.31
N TRP A 61 -8.73 -21.30 24.93
CA TRP A 61 -9.46 -20.04 24.78
C TRP A 61 -10.37 -19.79 25.98
N GLU A 62 -10.81 -18.55 26.09
CA GLU A 62 -11.71 -18.08 27.14
C GLU A 62 -12.52 -16.91 26.57
N PHE A 63 -13.85 -17.01 26.63
CA PHE A 63 -14.77 -15.99 26.13
C PHE A 63 -15.85 -15.66 27.16
N ASN A 64 -16.25 -14.39 27.23
CA ASN A 64 -17.50 -13.97 27.84
C ASN A 64 -18.54 -13.90 26.75
N ALA A 65 -19.58 -14.71 26.79
CA ALA A 65 -20.68 -14.75 25.83
C ALA A 65 -22.00 -14.40 26.50
N GLU A 66 -22.85 -13.67 25.80
CA GLU A 66 -24.20 -13.39 26.29
C GLU A 66 -25.07 -14.65 26.26
N MET A 67 -24.88 -15.45 25.20
CA MET A 67 -25.59 -16.72 25.01
C MET A 67 -24.69 -17.67 24.23
N GLY A 68 -24.85 -18.96 24.43
CA GLY A 68 -24.23 -19.97 23.61
C GLY A 68 -24.89 -21.34 23.76
N TRP A 69 -24.58 -22.21 22.80
CA TRP A 69 -25.05 -23.61 22.84
C TRP A 69 -24.02 -24.55 22.19
N THR A 70 -24.04 -25.78 22.66
CA THR A 70 -23.26 -26.87 22.06
C THR A 70 -24.20 -27.73 21.22
N MET A 71 -23.75 -28.10 20.02
CA MET A 71 -24.51 -28.95 19.10
C MET A 71 -24.22 -30.41 19.34
N LYS A 72 -25.27 -31.27 19.33
CA LYS A 72 -25.17 -32.70 19.65
C LYS A 72 -24.26 -33.49 18.67
N ASN A 73 -24.30 -33.13 17.39
CA ASN A 73 -23.59 -33.84 16.32
C ASN A 73 -22.29 -33.15 15.86
N GLN A 74 -21.96 -32.02 16.42
CA GLN A 74 -20.78 -31.22 16.04
C GLN A 74 -20.04 -30.88 17.33
N ASP A 75 -18.90 -31.41 17.59
CA ASP A 75 -18.07 -31.07 18.78
C ASP A 75 -17.75 -29.55 18.87
N ALA A 76 -18.69 -28.71 18.42
CA ALA A 76 -18.59 -27.28 18.28
C ALA A 76 -19.63 -26.56 19.14
N SER A 77 -19.23 -25.47 19.77
CA SER A 77 -20.11 -24.55 20.47
C SER A 77 -20.24 -23.25 19.72
N ARG A 78 -21.48 -22.75 19.60
CA ARG A 78 -21.77 -21.43 19.06
C ARG A 78 -21.94 -20.44 20.19
N LEU A 79 -21.33 -19.26 20.08
CA LEU A 79 -21.31 -18.20 21.07
C LEU A 79 -21.86 -16.92 20.44
N ILE A 80 -22.75 -16.22 21.12
CA ILE A 80 -23.35 -14.97 20.67
C ILE A 80 -22.87 -13.82 21.56
N ASN A 81 -22.62 -12.65 20.95
CA ASN A 81 -22.17 -11.44 21.60
C ASN A 81 -20.92 -11.70 22.48
N VAL A 82 -19.89 -12.21 21.82
CA VAL A 82 -18.61 -12.48 22.47
C VAL A 82 -17.92 -11.18 22.87
N ARG A 83 -17.47 -11.13 24.12
CA ARG A 83 -16.74 -9.98 24.68
C ARG A 83 -15.50 -10.48 25.44
N SER A 84 -14.44 -9.66 25.42
CA SER A 84 -13.21 -9.92 26.17
C SER A 84 -12.59 -11.29 25.91
N GLY A 85 -12.73 -11.80 24.68
CA GLY A 85 -12.20 -13.09 24.28
C GLY A 85 -10.66 -13.13 24.37
N ARG A 86 -10.15 -14.28 24.80
CA ARG A 86 -8.71 -14.56 24.89
C ARG A 86 -8.42 -15.90 24.24
N ILE A 87 -7.33 -15.97 23.48
CA ILE A 87 -6.88 -17.19 22.81
C ILE A 87 -5.41 -17.41 23.13
N TYR A 88 -5.08 -18.65 23.47
CA TYR A 88 -3.77 -19.06 23.91
C TYR A 88 -3.15 -20.06 22.93
N ASN A 89 -1.85 -19.99 22.73
CA ASN A 89 -1.12 -20.99 21.95
C ASN A 89 -0.85 -22.28 22.72
N LYS A 90 -0.25 -23.28 22.07
CA LYS A 90 0.11 -24.57 22.69
C LYS A 90 1.01 -24.44 23.92
N LYS A 91 1.80 -23.37 24.03
CA LYS A 91 2.69 -23.08 25.16
C LYS A 91 1.99 -22.30 26.29
N GLY A 92 0.69 -21.99 26.12
CA GLY A 92 -0.09 -21.22 27.10
C GLY A 92 0.13 -19.72 27.03
N TYR A 93 0.85 -19.21 26.01
CA TYR A 93 1.02 -17.78 25.81
C TYR A 93 -0.23 -17.17 25.13
N LEU A 94 -0.62 -15.99 25.59
CA LEU A 94 -1.73 -15.24 25.04
C LEU A 94 -1.34 -14.69 23.67
N THR A 95 -2.07 -15.08 22.61
CA THR A 95 -1.82 -14.67 21.22
C THR A 95 -2.84 -13.69 20.70
N VAL A 96 -4.10 -13.83 21.15
CA VAL A 96 -5.20 -12.92 20.83
C VAL A 96 -5.91 -12.53 22.11
N THR A 97 -6.24 -11.25 22.28
CA THR A 97 -6.99 -10.77 23.45
C THR A 97 -8.00 -9.70 23.04
N ASN A 98 -8.92 -9.39 23.97
CA ASN A 98 -10.00 -8.44 23.76
C ASN A 98 -10.82 -8.72 22.48
N LEU A 99 -10.94 -10.00 22.11
CA LEU A 99 -11.77 -10.38 20.99
C LEU A 99 -13.23 -10.03 21.31
N THR A 100 -13.81 -9.21 20.47
CA THR A 100 -15.22 -8.83 20.50
C THR A 100 -15.82 -9.16 19.13
N ALA A 101 -16.87 -9.99 19.13
CA ALA A 101 -17.52 -10.41 17.90
C ALA A 101 -19.02 -10.62 18.14
N PRO A 102 -19.89 -10.33 17.16
CA PRO A 102 -21.33 -10.65 17.24
C PRO A 102 -21.57 -12.13 17.50
N TRP A 103 -20.81 -13.00 16.86
CA TRP A 103 -20.86 -14.42 17.15
C TRP A 103 -19.50 -15.11 16.87
N ALA A 104 -19.31 -16.26 17.48
CA ALA A 104 -18.16 -17.11 17.27
C ALA A 104 -18.53 -18.58 17.32
N MET A 105 -17.74 -19.40 16.67
CA MET A 105 -17.81 -20.86 16.73
C MET A 105 -16.48 -21.40 17.24
N VAL A 106 -16.55 -22.30 18.19
CA VAL A 106 -15.37 -22.91 18.80
C VAL A 106 -15.49 -24.43 18.74
N ASN A 107 -14.47 -25.09 18.24
CA ASN A 107 -14.41 -26.54 18.16
C ASN A 107 -13.19 -27.03 18.95
N PRO A 108 -13.38 -27.58 20.17
CA PRO A 108 -12.27 -28.06 20.99
C PRO A 108 -11.54 -29.28 20.40
N ARG A 109 -12.21 -30.07 19.56
CA ARG A 109 -11.61 -31.26 18.94
C ARG A 109 -10.63 -30.89 17.84
N THR A 110 -11.02 -29.97 16.95
CA THR A 110 -10.15 -29.47 15.86
C THR A 110 -9.24 -28.33 16.30
N GLU A 111 -9.48 -27.77 17.49
CA GLU A 111 -8.81 -26.59 18.03
C GLU A 111 -8.94 -25.36 17.11
N ILE A 112 -10.06 -25.27 16.39
CA ILE A 112 -10.38 -24.15 15.52
C ILE A 112 -11.37 -23.24 16.23
N ILE A 113 -11.10 -21.94 16.13
CA ILE A 113 -11.94 -20.86 16.62
C ILE A 113 -12.23 -19.95 15.45
N GLU A 114 -13.51 -19.72 15.18
CA GLU A 114 -13.97 -18.78 14.16
C GLU A 114 -14.78 -17.68 14.82
N ALA A 115 -14.49 -16.44 14.48
CA ALA A 115 -15.25 -15.26 14.93
C ALA A 115 -15.71 -14.44 13.75
N PHE A 116 -16.93 -13.95 13.80
CA PHE A 116 -17.59 -13.29 12.69
C PHE A 116 -18.10 -11.90 13.09
N GLY A 117 -17.92 -10.93 12.19
CA GLY A 117 -18.36 -9.55 12.35
C GLY A 117 -19.86 -9.32 12.13
N GLN A 118 -20.54 -10.20 11.38
CA GLN A 118 -22.00 -10.08 11.11
C GLN A 118 -22.74 -11.17 11.85
N PRO A 119 -23.87 -10.85 12.53
CA PRO A 119 -24.76 -11.87 13.06
C PRO A 119 -25.35 -12.67 11.90
N GLU A 120 -25.47 -13.98 12.09
CA GLU A 120 -26.08 -14.88 11.12
C GLU A 120 -27.57 -14.53 10.96
N GLY A 121 -28.01 -14.24 9.73
CA GLY A 121 -29.41 -14.02 9.40
C GLY A 121 -29.99 -12.61 9.67
N GLU A 122 -29.24 -11.69 10.25
CA GLU A 122 -29.72 -10.32 10.46
C GLU A 122 -29.30 -9.37 9.33
N ARG A 123 -30.27 -8.73 8.68
CA ARG A 123 -30.09 -7.61 7.74
C ARG A 123 -29.79 -6.29 8.47
N GLY A 124 -28.86 -6.33 9.45
CA GLY A 124 -28.43 -5.14 10.19
C GLY A 124 -27.26 -4.42 9.56
N LYS A 125 -26.88 -3.26 10.12
CA LYS A 125 -25.60 -2.60 9.76
C LYS A 125 -24.47 -3.59 10.04
N PRO A 126 -23.54 -3.81 9.08
CA PRO A 126 -22.42 -4.75 9.27
C PRO A 126 -21.59 -4.32 10.48
N SER A 127 -21.66 -5.08 11.56
CA SER A 127 -20.77 -4.92 12.70
C SER A 127 -19.51 -5.71 12.46
N LYS A 128 -18.34 -5.08 12.65
CA LYS A 128 -17.04 -5.74 12.51
C LYS A 128 -16.61 -6.33 13.84
N LEU A 129 -15.93 -7.45 13.77
CA LEU A 129 -15.21 -7.96 14.93
C LEU A 129 -13.95 -7.10 15.19
N LYS A 130 -13.50 -7.12 16.45
CA LYS A 130 -12.29 -6.44 16.89
C LYS A 130 -11.50 -7.35 17.83
N ALA A 131 -10.17 -7.38 17.65
CA ALA A 131 -9.26 -8.12 18.50
C ALA A 131 -7.91 -7.40 18.64
N LEU A 132 -7.14 -7.73 19.67
CA LEU A 132 -5.74 -7.40 19.79
C LEU A 132 -4.92 -8.65 19.50
N ILE A 133 -3.96 -8.55 18.59
CA ILE A 133 -3.07 -9.66 18.19
C ILE A 133 -1.63 -9.28 18.54
N ASP A 134 -0.88 -10.22 19.13
CA ASP A 134 0.55 -10.06 19.40
C ASP A 134 1.37 -10.30 18.12
N LEU A 135 1.75 -9.22 17.44
CA LEU A 135 2.66 -9.21 16.31
C LEU A 135 3.96 -8.46 16.60
N GLY A 136 4.16 -8.04 17.83
CA GLY A 136 5.28 -7.21 18.22
C GLY A 136 6.52 -7.97 18.66
N LYS A 137 7.65 -7.26 18.72
CA LYS A 137 8.87 -7.73 19.37
C LYS A 137 8.60 -7.92 20.86
N LEU A 138 9.09 -9.02 21.42
CA LEU A 138 9.15 -9.17 22.88
C LEU A 138 10.02 -8.02 23.42
N SER A 139 9.39 -7.05 24.06
CA SER A 139 10.12 -5.99 24.76
C SER A 139 10.93 -6.62 25.90
N SER A 140 12.11 -6.09 26.17
CA SER A 140 12.95 -6.48 27.32
C SER A 140 12.22 -6.45 28.68
N ASN A 141 11.08 -5.75 28.74
CA ASN A 141 10.23 -5.64 29.93
C ASN A 141 9.00 -6.56 29.87
N ASN A 142 8.98 -7.63 29.10
CA ASN A 142 7.83 -8.52 28.90
C ASN A 142 6.51 -7.82 28.47
N LYS A 143 6.56 -6.58 28.00
CA LYS A 143 5.39 -5.90 27.44
C LYS A 143 5.17 -6.40 26.02
N GLN A 144 4.09 -7.13 25.83
CA GLN A 144 3.60 -7.51 24.50
C GLN A 144 3.19 -6.26 23.72
N ASP A 145 3.63 -6.17 22.46
CA ASP A 145 3.30 -5.04 21.57
C ASP A 145 2.09 -5.41 20.70
N TRP A 146 0.91 -5.11 21.23
CA TRP A 146 -0.36 -5.46 20.62
C TRP A 146 -0.70 -4.60 19.40
N SER A 147 -1.20 -5.27 18.37
CA SER A 147 -1.80 -4.64 17.19
C SER A 147 -3.31 -4.86 17.20
N THR A 148 -4.09 -3.81 16.91
CA THR A 148 -5.56 -3.94 16.79
C THR A 148 -5.92 -4.44 15.40
N ILE A 149 -6.72 -5.52 15.35
CA ILE A 149 -7.37 -6.01 14.14
C ILE A 149 -8.85 -5.64 14.17
N ILE A 150 -9.36 -5.20 13.02
CA ILE A 150 -10.78 -5.03 12.74
C ILE A 150 -11.07 -5.77 11.43
N ALA A 151 -12.01 -6.71 11.41
CA ALA A 151 -12.26 -7.55 10.24
C ALA A 151 -13.74 -8.02 10.20
N ASP A 152 -14.11 -8.70 9.12
CA ASP A 152 -15.41 -9.37 9.03
C ASP A 152 -15.33 -10.81 9.57
N HIS A 153 -14.16 -11.45 9.45
CA HIS A 153 -13.95 -12.83 9.89
C HIS A 153 -12.53 -13.06 10.38
N ILE A 154 -12.39 -13.82 11.46
CA ILE A 154 -11.12 -14.35 11.95
C ILE A 154 -11.29 -15.85 12.18
N LEU A 155 -10.40 -16.66 11.58
CA LEU A 155 -10.20 -18.05 11.89
C LEU A 155 -8.87 -18.18 12.62
N TYR A 156 -8.85 -18.83 13.79
CA TYR A 156 -7.65 -19.18 14.54
C TYR A 156 -7.54 -20.69 14.66
N ASN A 157 -6.39 -21.24 14.27
CA ASN A 157 -6.06 -22.64 14.44
C ASN A 157 -4.98 -22.78 15.52
N SER A 158 -5.35 -23.33 16.67
CA SER A 158 -4.47 -23.48 17.81
C SER A 158 -3.39 -24.55 17.58
N GLN A 159 -3.69 -25.58 16.77
CA GLN A 159 -2.71 -26.65 16.47
C GLN A 159 -1.51 -26.10 15.69
N HIS A 160 -1.75 -25.18 14.78
CA HIS A 160 -0.72 -24.58 13.93
C HIS A 160 -0.29 -23.20 14.41
N ASN A 161 -0.91 -22.68 15.48
CA ASN A 161 -0.68 -21.33 16.01
C ASN A 161 -0.78 -20.26 14.92
N PHE A 162 -1.85 -20.34 14.11
CA PHE A 162 -2.05 -19.59 12.88
C PHE A 162 -3.42 -18.93 12.85
N SER A 163 -3.49 -17.71 12.33
CA SER A 163 -4.76 -17.00 12.09
C SER A 163 -4.94 -16.63 10.64
N GLU A 164 -6.15 -16.76 10.13
CA GLU A 164 -6.61 -16.17 8.88
C GLU A 164 -7.66 -15.10 9.18
N ILE A 165 -7.46 -13.92 8.61
CA ILE A 165 -8.28 -12.74 8.83
C ILE A 165 -8.73 -12.25 7.46
N SER A 166 -10.03 -12.08 7.28
CA SER A 166 -10.58 -11.70 5.98
C SER A 166 -11.74 -10.70 6.08
N GLY A 167 -12.10 -10.14 4.92
CA GLY A 167 -13.21 -9.19 4.79
C GLY A 167 -12.83 -7.77 5.21
N LYS A 168 -12.24 -6.98 4.27
CA LYS A 168 -11.86 -5.58 4.48
C LYS A 168 -11.15 -5.35 5.81
N SER A 169 -10.10 -6.13 6.02
CA SER A 169 -9.35 -6.18 7.26
C SER A 169 -8.56 -4.90 7.48
N GLN A 170 -8.50 -4.45 8.72
CA GLN A 170 -7.71 -3.30 9.14
C GLN A 170 -6.79 -3.70 10.27
N LEU A 171 -5.49 -3.48 10.10
CA LEU A 171 -4.45 -3.60 11.12
C LEU A 171 -4.03 -2.20 11.58
N ILE A 172 -4.16 -1.94 12.87
CA ILE A 172 -3.78 -0.65 13.47
C ILE A 172 -2.64 -0.89 14.44
N LYS A 173 -1.50 -0.23 14.18
CA LYS A 173 -0.35 -0.23 15.08
C LYS A 173 0.17 1.18 15.23
N ARG A 174 0.18 1.72 16.45
CA ARG A 174 0.57 3.13 16.72
C ARG A 174 -0.22 4.09 15.81
N ASP A 175 0.47 4.91 15.02
CA ASP A 175 -0.11 5.92 14.10
C ASP A 175 -0.36 5.38 12.68
N SER A 176 -0.11 4.09 12.47
CA SER A 176 -0.23 3.45 11.15
C SER A 176 -1.50 2.62 11.07
N ARG A 177 -2.20 2.73 9.94
CA ARG A 177 -3.39 1.93 9.60
C ARG A 177 -3.17 1.24 8.27
N LEU A 178 -3.11 -0.07 8.30
CA LEU A 178 -3.01 -0.90 7.12
C LEU A 178 -4.37 -1.54 6.83
N PHE A 179 -4.79 -1.48 5.59
CA PHE A 179 -5.98 -2.14 5.06
C PHE A 179 -5.53 -3.26 4.12
N ALA A 180 -6.19 -4.40 4.17
CA ALA A 180 -5.95 -5.55 3.31
C ALA A 180 -7.26 -6.35 3.12
N ASP A 181 -7.36 -7.10 2.03
CA ASP A 181 -8.51 -7.99 1.83
C ASP A 181 -8.36 -9.24 2.69
N ALA A 182 -7.13 -9.76 2.84
CA ALA A 182 -6.81 -10.89 3.71
C ALA A 182 -5.45 -10.71 4.39
N ILE A 183 -5.36 -11.25 5.62
CA ILE A 183 -4.16 -11.27 6.45
C ILE A 183 -4.01 -12.67 7.02
N SER A 184 -2.87 -13.33 6.77
CA SER A 184 -2.51 -14.61 7.37
C SER A 184 -1.40 -14.37 8.41
N VAL A 185 -1.60 -14.81 9.64
CA VAL A 185 -0.66 -14.58 10.76
C VAL A 185 -0.11 -15.90 11.26
N ASP A 186 1.19 -16.05 11.20
CA ASP A 186 1.95 -17.06 11.92
C ASP A 186 2.39 -16.45 13.26
N HIS A 187 1.77 -16.89 14.34
CA HIS A 187 2.03 -16.34 15.68
C HIS A 187 3.34 -16.86 16.28
N GLU A 188 3.86 -17.99 15.82
CA GLU A 188 5.14 -18.52 16.28
C GLU A 188 6.30 -17.75 15.68
N LEU A 189 6.25 -17.51 14.36
CA LEU A 189 7.24 -16.73 13.64
C LEU A 189 7.00 -15.21 13.74
N LYS A 190 5.90 -14.80 14.36
CA LYS A 190 5.45 -13.39 14.40
C LYS A 190 5.47 -12.72 13.03
N LYS A 191 5.03 -13.47 12.03
CA LYS A 191 5.00 -13.05 10.66
C LYS A 191 3.56 -12.93 10.17
N ALA A 192 3.22 -11.83 9.48
CA ALA A 192 1.95 -11.70 8.80
C ALA A 192 2.16 -11.55 7.28
N LYS A 193 1.41 -12.33 6.50
CA LYS A 193 1.27 -12.16 5.05
C LYS A 193 0.01 -11.38 4.76
N LEU A 194 0.12 -10.39 3.89
CA LEU A 194 -0.93 -9.46 3.55
C LEU A 194 -1.22 -9.57 2.06
N SER A 195 -2.49 -9.59 1.69
CA SER A 195 -2.89 -9.72 0.28
C SER A 195 -4.14 -8.92 -0.03
N GLY A 196 -4.22 -8.50 -1.29
CA GLY A 196 -5.36 -7.80 -1.90
C GLY A 196 -5.50 -6.35 -1.46
N HIS A 197 -5.38 -5.42 -2.41
CA HIS A 197 -5.64 -3.97 -2.25
C HIS A 197 -5.02 -3.33 -1.01
N LEU A 198 -3.74 -3.65 -0.74
CA LEU A 198 -3.07 -3.10 0.43
C LEU A 198 -3.01 -1.58 0.36
N THR A 199 -3.43 -0.96 1.45
CA THR A 199 -3.36 0.49 1.63
C THR A 199 -2.85 0.80 3.03
N LEU A 200 -1.63 1.31 3.12
CA LEU A 200 -1.03 1.76 4.37
C LEU A 200 -1.14 3.28 4.48
N ARG A 201 -1.84 3.76 5.49
CA ARG A 201 -1.95 5.18 5.83
C ARG A 201 -1.04 5.48 7.01
N ARG A 202 -0.12 6.41 6.80
CA ARG A 202 0.83 6.92 7.81
C ARG A 202 0.83 8.44 7.80
N ARG A 203 1.51 9.07 8.76
CA ARG A 203 1.67 10.53 8.79
C ARG A 203 2.46 11.09 7.60
N ASP A 204 3.39 10.32 7.05
CA ASP A 204 4.26 10.69 5.93
C ASP A 204 3.61 10.46 4.55
N GLY A 205 2.46 9.81 4.51
CA GLY A 205 1.76 9.62 3.24
C GLY A 205 0.91 8.36 3.17
N LEU A 206 0.55 8.04 1.94
CA LEU A 206 -0.27 6.91 1.57
C LEU A 206 0.55 5.96 0.70
N ILE A 207 0.59 4.68 1.09
CA ILE A 207 1.30 3.65 0.33
C ILE A 207 0.30 2.59 -0.10
N ARG A 208 0.35 2.18 -1.36
CA ARG A 208 -0.48 1.10 -1.92
C ARG A 208 0.40 0.01 -2.52
N SER A 209 -0.01 -1.23 -2.40
CA SER A 209 0.62 -2.38 -3.07
C SER A 209 -0.38 -3.53 -3.22
N ALA A 210 0.00 -4.59 -3.94
CA ALA A 210 -0.82 -5.79 -4.05
C ALA A 210 -0.58 -6.76 -2.89
N PHE A 211 0.67 -6.88 -2.42
CA PHE A 211 1.08 -7.86 -1.41
C PHE A 211 2.04 -7.24 -0.41
N GLY A 212 2.15 -7.89 0.76
CA GLY A 212 3.14 -7.52 1.75
C GLY A 212 3.41 -8.62 2.77
N ASP A 213 4.61 -8.61 3.32
CA ASP A 213 5.06 -9.44 4.42
C ASP A 213 5.47 -8.55 5.60
N TYR A 214 4.84 -8.74 6.75
CA TYR A 214 5.22 -8.06 7.99
C TYR A 214 6.00 -9.02 8.90
N PHE A 215 7.13 -8.58 9.40
CA PHE A 215 8.01 -9.29 10.29
C PHE A 215 8.02 -8.59 11.65
N GLY A 216 7.34 -9.17 12.63
CA GLY A 216 7.12 -8.54 13.94
C GLY A 216 8.40 -8.34 14.75
N GLU A 217 9.34 -9.28 14.71
CA GLU A 217 10.61 -9.19 15.46
C GLU A 217 11.47 -8.00 15.04
N THR A 218 11.49 -7.68 13.75
CA THR A 218 12.24 -6.56 13.19
C THR A 218 11.38 -5.33 12.95
N GLU A 219 10.07 -5.43 13.20
CA GLU A 219 9.06 -4.43 12.90
C GLU A 219 9.11 -3.94 11.44
N ARG A 220 9.51 -4.82 10.54
CA ARG A 220 9.72 -4.56 9.12
C ARG A 220 8.51 -4.99 8.29
N LEU A 221 8.07 -4.13 7.38
CA LEU A 221 7.06 -4.40 6.39
C LEU A 221 7.68 -4.34 5.00
N GLU A 222 7.62 -5.44 4.27
CA GLU A 222 8.01 -5.53 2.89
C GLU A 222 6.77 -5.51 2.00
N LEU A 223 6.71 -4.59 1.05
CA LEU A 223 5.62 -4.45 0.08
C LEU A 223 6.12 -4.81 -1.31
N PHE A 224 5.29 -5.50 -2.09
CA PHE A 224 5.62 -5.94 -3.44
C PHE A 224 4.38 -6.11 -4.32
N GLY A 225 4.62 -6.36 -5.64
CA GLY A 225 3.54 -6.41 -6.63
C GLY A 225 3.08 -5.04 -7.10
N GLY A 226 4.04 -4.10 -7.20
CA GLY A 226 3.77 -2.73 -7.61
C GLY A 226 3.41 -1.83 -6.42
N VAL A 227 4.39 -1.08 -5.93
CA VAL A 227 4.23 -0.15 -4.82
C VAL A 227 4.07 1.26 -5.33
N THR A 228 3.06 1.97 -4.84
CA THR A 228 2.88 3.41 -5.06
C THR A 228 2.91 4.12 -3.72
N PHE A 229 3.82 5.06 -3.56
CA PHE A 229 3.95 5.91 -2.39
C PHE A 229 3.60 7.36 -2.76
N GLU A 230 2.67 7.95 -2.06
CA GLU A 230 2.24 9.34 -2.22
C GLU A 230 2.64 10.13 -0.96
N ALA A 231 3.71 10.92 -1.06
CA ALA A 231 4.08 11.90 -0.04
C ALA A 231 3.39 13.23 -0.33
N LYS A 232 2.63 13.73 0.63
CA LYS A 232 1.94 15.04 0.51
C LYS A 232 2.15 15.82 1.79
N GLU A 233 2.90 16.90 1.70
CA GLU A 233 3.01 17.88 2.76
C GLU A 233 2.11 19.09 2.49
N LYS A 234 1.67 19.75 3.57
CA LYS A 234 0.77 20.93 3.48
C LYS A 234 1.48 22.06 2.73
N GLY A 235 0.89 22.55 1.65
CA GLY A 235 1.45 23.66 0.86
C GLY A 235 2.48 23.26 -0.20
N THR A 236 2.79 21.97 -0.38
CA THR A 236 3.75 21.48 -1.38
C THR A 236 3.07 20.71 -2.51
N LYS A 237 3.77 20.57 -3.65
CA LYS A 237 3.34 19.68 -4.72
C LYS A 237 3.48 18.23 -4.25
N ALA A 238 2.44 17.42 -4.43
CA ALA A 238 2.51 16.01 -4.09
C ALA A 238 3.63 15.31 -4.87
N THR A 239 4.39 14.49 -4.17
CA THR A 239 5.40 13.62 -4.77
C THR A 239 4.84 12.20 -4.80
N THR A 240 4.76 11.62 -5.99
CA THR A 240 4.36 10.23 -6.19
C THR A 240 5.57 9.42 -6.58
N VAL A 241 5.81 8.32 -5.88
CA VAL A 241 6.90 7.39 -6.17
C VAL A 241 6.31 6.01 -6.44
N ARG A 242 6.74 5.37 -7.52
CA ARG A 242 6.39 3.99 -7.87
C ARG A 242 7.64 3.14 -7.85
N ALA A 243 7.52 1.89 -7.37
CA ALA A 243 8.59 0.91 -7.36
C ALA A 243 8.01 -0.50 -7.43
N ARG A 244 8.82 -1.51 -7.72
CA ARG A 244 8.36 -2.92 -7.64
C ARG A 244 8.29 -3.39 -6.20
N ARG A 245 9.19 -2.92 -5.34
CA ARG A 245 9.29 -3.31 -3.93
C ARG A 245 9.59 -2.10 -3.06
N ALA A 246 9.05 -2.11 -1.85
CA ALA A 246 9.40 -1.17 -0.79
C ALA A 246 9.62 -1.90 0.53
N VAL A 247 10.56 -1.43 1.32
CA VAL A 247 10.81 -1.90 2.70
C VAL A 247 10.60 -0.72 3.64
N LEU A 248 9.75 -0.94 4.63
CA LEU A 248 9.38 0.05 5.63
C LEU A 248 9.55 -0.53 7.04
N PHE A 249 9.55 0.34 8.03
CA PHE A 249 9.60 -0.04 9.44
C PHE A 249 8.44 0.61 10.20
N SER A 250 8.04 -0.01 11.33
CA SER A 250 7.03 0.57 12.22
C SER A 250 7.48 1.90 12.82
N ASP A 251 8.80 2.06 13.01
CA ASP A 251 9.40 3.35 13.31
C ASP A 251 9.33 4.24 12.07
N ILE A 252 8.53 5.30 12.17
CA ILE A 252 8.28 6.23 11.08
C ILE A 252 9.48 7.13 10.75
N ASP A 253 10.46 7.23 11.64
CA ASP A 253 11.67 8.01 11.42
C ASP A 253 12.74 7.24 10.65
N ARG A 254 12.58 5.92 10.51
CA ARG A 254 13.41 5.11 9.61
C ARG A 254 13.04 5.36 8.15
N GLU A 255 14.04 5.25 7.32
CA GLU A 255 13.94 5.45 5.87
C GLU A 255 13.09 4.36 5.21
N ILE A 256 12.43 4.73 4.10
CA ILE A 256 11.72 3.82 3.20
C ILE A 256 12.66 3.49 2.05
N GLU A 257 13.01 2.22 1.91
CA GLU A 257 13.81 1.72 0.80
C GLU A 257 12.92 1.30 -0.36
N LEU A 258 13.25 1.72 -1.57
CA LEU A 258 12.50 1.47 -2.80
C LEU A 258 13.43 0.80 -3.82
N SER A 259 12.97 -0.24 -4.49
CA SER A 259 13.80 -0.98 -5.43
C SER A 259 13.02 -1.62 -6.58
N GLY A 260 13.78 -2.06 -7.61
CA GLY A 260 13.23 -2.73 -8.78
C GLY A 260 12.67 -1.78 -9.84
N GLY A 261 13.36 -0.67 -10.06
CA GLY A 261 12.96 0.40 -10.96
C GLY A 261 12.05 1.39 -10.24
N VAL A 262 12.62 2.53 -9.88
CA VAL A 262 11.93 3.60 -9.16
C VAL A 262 11.56 4.72 -10.12
N GLU A 263 10.30 5.09 -10.13
CA GLU A 263 9.75 6.22 -10.86
C GLU A 263 9.25 7.25 -9.85
N ALA A 264 9.82 8.44 -9.84
CA ALA A 264 9.40 9.54 -8.97
C ALA A 264 8.87 10.71 -9.80
N SER A 265 7.67 11.18 -9.49
CA SER A 265 7.04 12.30 -10.18
C SER A 265 6.65 13.40 -9.20
N GLN A 266 6.94 14.66 -9.57
CA GLN A 266 6.54 15.85 -8.84
C GLN A 266 6.18 16.97 -9.85
N GLY A 267 4.91 17.24 -10.01
CA GLY A 267 4.43 18.17 -11.02
C GLY A 267 4.80 17.71 -12.44
N LYS A 268 5.64 18.47 -13.15
CA LYS A 268 6.11 18.15 -14.51
C LYS A 268 7.51 17.52 -14.55
N LYS A 269 8.02 17.11 -13.41
CA LYS A 269 9.32 16.43 -13.26
C LYS A 269 9.07 14.93 -13.10
N LEU A 270 9.74 14.13 -13.89
CA LEU A 270 9.72 12.67 -13.84
C LEU A 270 11.16 12.16 -13.74
N SER A 271 11.47 11.41 -12.69
CA SER A 271 12.78 10.81 -12.47
C SER A 271 12.67 9.30 -12.43
N LEU A 272 13.56 8.63 -13.12
CA LEU A 272 13.71 7.17 -13.16
C LEU A 272 15.04 6.81 -12.54
N ALA A 273 15.10 5.70 -11.80
CA ALA A 273 16.30 5.17 -11.17
C ALA A 273 16.16 3.68 -10.90
N ASP A 274 17.26 2.99 -10.57
CA ASP A 274 17.18 1.58 -10.18
C ASP A 274 16.67 1.44 -8.75
N ASN A 275 17.11 2.34 -7.83
CA ASN A 275 16.77 2.33 -6.41
C ASN A 275 16.41 3.73 -5.90
N GLY A 276 15.72 3.76 -4.76
CA GLY A 276 15.40 5.01 -4.08
C GLY A 276 15.34 4.83 -2.56
N VAL A 277 15.61 5.90 -1.84
CA VAL A 277 15.47 5.98 -0.38
C VAL A 277 14.70 7.26 -0.04
N TYR A 278 13.59 7.12 0.65
CA TYR A 278 12.83 8.26 1.15
C TYR A 278 13.08 8.45 2.64
N SER A 279 13.62 9.62 3.01
CA SER A 279 13.82 10.04 4.38
C SER A 279 12.75 11.04 4.79
N ARG A 280 11.84 10.63 5.67
CA ARG A 280 10.81 11.52 6.20
C ARG A 280 11.41 12.64 7.04
N ARG A 281 12.35 12.29 7.93
CA ARG A 281 13.01 13.26 8.81
C ARG A 281 13.78 14.31 8.01
N GLY A 282 14.49 13.86 6.97
CA GLY A 282 15.21 14.76 6.06
C GLY A 282 14.33 15.43 5.02
N LYS A 283 13.07 14.97 4.85
CA LYS A 283 12.15 15.42 3.78
C LYS A 283 12.79 15.35 2.41
N LYS A 284 13.47 14.25 2.13
CA LYS A 284 14.29 14.02 0.94
C LYS A 284 13.99 12.68 0.31
N LEU A 285 14.01 12.65 -1.01
CA LEU A 285 14.03 11.44 -1.81
C LEU A 285 15.37 11.36 -2.51
N PHE A 286 16.16 10.34 -2.19
CA PHE A 286 17.41 10.01 -2.85
C PHE A 286 17.18 8.89 -3.85
N LEU A 287 17.58 9.09 -5.10
CA LEU A 287 17.51 8.12 -6.19
C LEU A 287 18.92 7.77 -6.64
N SER A 288 19.18 6.51 -6.94
CA SER A 288 20.48 6.01 -7.34
C SER A 288 20.41 4.90 -8.38
N GLY A 289 21.50 4.71 -9.12
CA GLY A 289 21.63 3.77 -10.20
C GLY A 289 20.98 4.29 -11.49
N ARG A 290 21.84 4.75 -12.42
CA ARG A 290 21.45 5.23 -13.76
C ARG A 290 20.25 6.17 -13.75
N THR A 291 20.37 7.27 -12.99
CA THR A 291 19.27 8.20 -12.85
C THR A 291 19.00 8.97 -14.14
N ARG A 292 17.73 9.11 -14.48
CA ARG A 292 17.27 9.87 -15.64
C ARG A 292 16.09 10.73 -15.24
N THR A 293 16.28 12.05 -15.25
CA THR A 293 15.20 13.00 -14.94
C THR A 293 14.77 13.73 -16.20
N VAL A 294 13.48 13.68 -16.45
CA VAL A 294 12.84 14.38 -17.55
C VAL A 294 12.03 15.54 -16.98
N ILE A 295 12.27 16.73 -17.47
CA ILE A 295 11.50 17.93 -17.17
C ILE A 295 10.80 18.34 -18.44
N GLU A 296 9.47 18.15 -18.50
CA GLU A 296 8.66 18.36 -19.70
C GLU A 296 8.75 19.80 -20.24
N LYS A 297 8.83 20.78 -19.32
CA LYS A 297 9.07 22.19 -19.63
C LYS A 297 9.98 22.76 -18.56
N ALA A 298 11.15 23.25 -18.91
CA ALA A 298 12.07 23.89 -17.96
C ALA A 298 11.42 25.09 -17.24
N GLN A 299 10.41 25.70 -17.82
CA GLN A 299 9.55 26.71 -17.16
C GLN A 299 8.91 26.19 -15.86
N ALA A 300 8.76 24.87 -15.68
CA ALA A 300 8.28 24.28 -14.43
C ALA A 300 9.27 24.40 -13.27
N LEU A 301 10.51 24.76 -13.53
CA LEU A 301 11.57 25.01 -12.55
C LEU A 301 11.58 26.46 -12.04
N ILE A 302 10.87 27.37 -12.69
CA ILE A 302 10.84 28.77 -12.30
C ILE A 302 9.43 29.20 -11.89
N LYS A 303 9.36 30.27 -11.10
CA LYS A 303 8.07 30.82 -10.67
C LYS A 303 7.32 31.42 -11.85
N PRO A 304 5.99 31.34 -11.90
CA PRO A 304 5.19 31.93 -12.98
C PRO A 304 5.51 33.41 -13.22
N GLU A 305 5.68 34.18 -12.16
CA GLU A 305 6.01 35.61 -12.17
C GLU A 305 7.37 35.89 -12.85
N THR A 306 8.35 35.02 -12.63
CA THR A 306 9.67 35.09 -13.28
C THR A 306 9.53 34.77 -14.77
N ALA A 307 8.75 33.73 -15.12
CA ALA A 307 8.54 33.34 -16.51
C ALA A 307 7.90 34.45 -17.38
N GLU A 308 7.01 35.24 -16.81
CA GLU A 308 6.35 36.37 -17.49
C GLU A 308 7.29 37.55 -17.70
N LYS A 309 8.22 37.79 -16.79
CA LYS A 309 9.18 38.92 -16.83
C LYS A 309 10.35 38.71 -17.80
N LEU A 310 10.60 37.49 -18.26
CA LEU A 310 11.69 37.18 -19.17
C LEU A 310 11.47 37.87 -20.55
N ARG A 311 12.39 38.73 -20.94
CA ARG A 311 12.31 39.51 -22.17
C ARG A 311 12.91 38.80 -23.37
N ASN A 312 13.95 37.97 -23.17
CA ASN A 312 14.65 37.27 -24.23
C ASN A 312 13.83 36.13 -24.83
N GLN A 313 13.56 36.18 -26.14
CA GLN A 313 12.79 35.14 -26.83
C GLN A 313 13.50 33.78 -26.83
N ASP A 314 14.82 33.75 -26.95
CA ASP A 314 15.62 32.51 -26.93
C ASP A 314 15.51 31.80 -25.58
N VAL A 315 15.57 32.56 -24.48
CA VAL A 315 15.38 32.01 -23.12
C VAL A 315 13.96 31.48 -22.94
N ARG A 316 12.93 32.16 -23.44
CA ARG A 316 11.55 31.66 -23.42
C ARG A 316 11.39 30.35 -24.20
N GLN A 317 12.03 30.21 -25.35
CA GLN A 317 12.00 28.97 -26.14
C GLN A 317 12.72 27.84 -25.42
N ILE A 318 13.87 28.11 -24.77
CA ILE A 318 14.62 27.16 -23.96
C ILE A 318 13.75 26.67 -22.81
N LEU A 319 13.08 27.56 -22.09
CA LEU A 319 12.23 27.21 -20.97
C LEU A 319 10.97 26.39 -21.37
N ARG A 320 10.54 26.46 -22.61
CA ARG A 320 9.46 25.63 -23.16
C ARG A 320 9.95 24.25 -23.61
N ALA A 321 11.25 24.07 -23.76
CA ALA A 321 11.83 22.82 -24.25
C ALA A 321 11.92 21.76 -23.13
N LYS A 322 11.84 20.53 -23.55
CA LYS A 322 12.09 19.36 -22.70
C LYS A 322 13.58 19.31 -22.33
N THR A 323 13.85 19.11 -21.05
CA THR A 323 15.21 18.94 -20.53
C THR A 323 15.40 17.52 -20.02
N LEU A 324 16.47 16.89 -20.39
CA LEU A 324 16.90 15.59 -19.90
C LEU A 324 18.16 15.78 -19.04
N LEU A 325 18.12 15.27 -17.81
CA LEU A 325 19.26 15.18 -16.91
C LEU A 325 19.54 13.72 -16.62
N THR A 326 20.78 13.30 -16.78
CA THR A 326 21.28 11.99 -16.36
C THR A 326 22.39 12.17 -15.35
N SER A 327 22.47 11.25 -14.36
CA SER A 327 23.50 11.25 -13.33
C SER A 327 23.58 9.88 -12.64
N ASP A 328 24.59 9.65 -11.83
CA ASP A 328 24.67 8.41 -11.03
C ASP A 328 23.67 8.44 -9.89
N SER A 329 23.42 9.61 -9.30
CA SER A 329 22.45 9.82 -8.23
C SER A 329 21.79 11.19 -8.30
N ILE A 330 20.58 11.29 -7.74
CA ILE A 330 19.85 12.56 -7.59
C ILE A 330 19.09 12.58 -6.28
N GLU A 331 19.20 13.67 -5.55
CA GLU A 331 18.47 13.95 -4.31
C GLU A 331 17.47 15.08 -4.56
N PHE A 332 16.23 14.87 -4.14
CA PHE A 332 15.15 15.89 -4.19
C PHE A 332 14.68 16.21 -2.79
N SER A 333 14.49 17.49 -2.50
CA SER A 333 13.70 17.91 -1.36
C SER A 333 12.21 17.81 -1.69
N THR A 334 11.46 17.08 -0.87
CA THR A 334 10.00 16.97 -1.04
C THR A 334 9.24 18.23 -0.61
N THR A 335 9.92 19.18 0.03
CA THR A 335 9.34 20.43 0.54
C THR A 335 9.80 21.67 -0.18
N SER A 336 11.13 21.85 -0.37
CA SER A 336 11.68 23.08 -0.95
C SER A 336 11.74 23.08 -2.48
N GLY A 337 11.63 21.92 -3.12
CA GLY A 337 11.83 21.78 -4.56
C GLY A 337 13.31 21.77 -4.99
N ASN A 338 14.24 21.91 -4.05
CA ASN A 338 15.68 21.86 -4.31
C ASN A 338 16.09 20.46 -4.78
N ALA A 339 17.06 20.39 -5.68
CA ALA A 339 17.58 19.15 -6.21
C ALA A 339 19.11 19.17 -6.32
N ARG A 340 19.75 18.02 -6.09
CA ARG A 340 21.19 17.83 -6.26
C ARG A 340 21.44 16.56 -7.05
N ALA A 341 22.05 16.68 -8.22
CA ALA A 341 22.55 15.56 -9.01
C ALA A 341 24.07 15.40 -8.77
N ALA A 342 24.54 14.17 -8.74
CA ALA A 342 25.94 13.87 -8.51
C ALA A 342 26.41 12.65 -9.31
N GLY A 343 27.64 12.70 -9.79
CA GLY A 343 28.29 11.69 -10.61
C GLY A 343 27.82 11.73 -12.06
N ASN A 344 28.74 11.96 -12.98
CA ASN A 344 28.52 11.93 -14.43
C ASN A 344 27.29 12.72 -14.87
N VAL A 345 27.13 13.94 -14.34
CA VAL A 345 25.95 14.77 -14.63
C VAL A 345 26.00 15.25 -16.07
N ILE A 346 24.96 14.91 -16.84
CA ILE A 346 24.77 15.38 -18.22
C ILE A 346 23.38 15.98 -18.32
N VAL A 347 23.31 17.22 -18.78
CA VAL A 347 22.05 17.94 -19.06
C VAL A 347 21.97 18.18 -20.54
N THR A 348 20.90 17.69 -21.18
CA THR A 348 20.68 17.93 -22.61
C THR A 348 19.35 18.64 -22.81
N GLN A 349 19.35 19.65 -23.70
CA GLN A 349 18.19 20.43 -24.05
C GLN A 349 18.34 21.03 -25.45
N LYS A 350 17.50 20.61 -26.38
CA LYS A 350 17.38 21.23 -27.73
C LYS A 350 18.74 21.50 -28.40
N GLY A 351 19.60 20.46 -28.52
CA GLY A 351 20.94 20.56 -29.15
C GLY A 351 22.01 21.23 -28.29
N LYS A 352 21.72 21.55 -27.04
CA LYS A 352 22.67 22.01 -26.04
C LYS A 352 22.99 20.87 -25.08
N GLU A 353 24.24 20.74 -24.69
CA GLU A 353 24.73 19.77 -23.72
C GLU A 353 25.58 20.46 -22.67
N ALA A 354 25.39 20.08 -21.41
CA ALA A 354 26.25 20.49 -20.31
C ALA A 354 26.65 19.26 -19.50
N LYS A 355 27.93 19.14 -19.19
CA LYS A 355 28.53 18.09 -18.37
C LYS A 355 29.15 18.67 -17.11
N ALA A 356 29.07 17.96 -15.99
CA ALA A 356 29.69 18.33 -14.73
C ALA A 356 29.80 17.11 -13.80
N GLU A 357 30.54 17.22 -12.72
CA GLU A 357 30.52 16.19 -11.65
C GLU A 357 29.29 16.32 -10.77
N THR A 358 28.84 17.56 -10.51
CA THR A 358 27.67 17.84 -9.67
C THR A 358 26.84 18.98 -10.23
N ALA A 359 25.53 18.91 -10.04
CA ALA A 359 24.61 20.02 -10.30
C ALA A 359 23.68 20.21 -9.10
N TYR A 360 23.49 21.45 -8.68
CA TYR A 360 22.59 21.84 -7.59
C TYR A 360 21.61 22.89 -8.09
N TYR A 361 20.33 22.64 -7.86
CA TYR A 361 19.25 23.56 -8.16
C TYR A 361 18.60 24.07 -6.87
N ASP A 362 18.60 25.39 -6.68
CA ASP A 362 17.89 26.09 -5.61
C ASP A 362 16.58 26.66 -6.15
N ASP A 363 15.45 26.06 -5.78
CA ASP A 363 14.12 26.41 -6.28
C ASP A 363 13.66 27.80 -5.81
N GLN A 364 14.12 28.25 -4.62
CA GLN A 364 13.73 29.56 -4.08
C GLN A 364 14.45 30.70 -4.82
N LYS A 365 15.74 30.50 -5.11
CA LYS A 365 16.59 31.48 -5.79
C LYS A 365 16.55 31.35 -7.31
N GLU A 366 15.93 30.28 -7.84
CA GLU A 366 15.94 29.93 -9.27
C GLU A 366 17.37 29.88 -9.82
N LEU A 367 18.26 29.22 -9.05
CA LEU A 367 19.69 29.18 -9.28
C LEU A 367 20.13 27.75 -9.57
N LEU A 368 20.77 27.55 -10.73
CA LEU A 368 21.43 26.29 -11.08
C LEU A 368 22.94 26.48 -11.00
N THR A 369 23.59 25.72 -10.14
CA THR A 369 25.05 25.67 -10.02
C THR A 369 25.58 24.34 -10.48
N MET A 370 26.50 24.32 -11.43
CA MET A 370 27.22 23.12 -11.88
C MET A 370 28.70 23.25 -11.47
N ARG A 371 29.33 22.17 -11.01
CA ARG A 371 30.69 22.13 -10.52
C ARG A 371 31.41 20.85 -10.95
N GLY A 372 32.76 20.96 -11.09
CA GLY A 372 33.66 19.88 -11.45
C GLY A 372 33.75 19.67 -12.95
N ALA A 373 34.83 20.11 -13.55
CA ALA A 373 35.13 19.96 -14.99
C ALA A 373 33.94 20.28 -15.89
N VAL A 374 33.31 21.44 -15.67
CA VAL A 374 32.10 21.83 -16.38
C VAL A 374 32.41 22.06 -17.85
N GLN A 375 31.66 21.38 -18.72
CA GLN A 375 31.73 21.53 -20.17
C GLN A 375 30.33 21.88 -20.69
N MET A 376 30.20 22.95 -21.42
CA MET A 376 28.96 23.34 -22.10
C MET A 376 29.17 23.42 -23.60
N LYS A 377 28.24 22.90 -24.39
CA LYS A 377 28.31 22.87 -25.86
C LYS A 377 26.95 23.23 -26.48
N LYS A 378 27.04 24.06 -27.57
CA LYS A 378 25.89 24.39 -28.43
C LYS A 378 26.38 24.49 -29.86
N GLY A 379 26.17 23.46 -30.68
CA GLY A 379 26.73 23.39 -32.02
C GLY A 379 28.28 23.43 -31.99
N GLU A 380 28.90 24.48 -32.59
CA GLU A 380 30.34 24.71 -32.59
C GLU A 380 30.83 25.54 -31.38
N ASP A 381 29.90 26.19 -30.67
CA ASP A 381 30.24 26.96 -29.47
C ASP A 381 30.45 26.03 -28.28
N TRP A 382 31.47 26.32 -27.47
CA TRP A 382 31.75 25.57 -26.26
C TRP A 382 32.37 26.46 -25.17
N LEU A 383 32.18 26.03 -23.93
CA LEU A 383 32.73 26.62 -22.71
C LEU A 383 33.22 25.51 -21.79
N ASN A 384 34.46 25.58 -21.32
CA ASN A 384 35.02 24.74 -20.28
C ASN A 384 35.43 25.60 -19.08
N CYS A 385 35.05 25.15 -17.85
CA CYS A 385 35.41 25.88 -16.64
C CYS A 385 35.26 24.98 -15.39
N GLY A 386 35.65 25.47 -14.22
CA GLY A 386 35.54 24.76 -12.97
C GLY A 386 34.12 24.78 -12.39
N LYS A 387 33.39 25.90 -12.59
CA LYS A 387 32.05 26.11 -12.06
C LYS A 387 31.23 27.01 -12.98
N VAL A 388 29.95 26.70 -13.13
CA VAL A 388 28.96 27.59 -13.77
C VAL A 388 27.81 27.83 -12.81
N THR A 389 27.41 29.08 -12.69
CA THR A 389 26.21 29.51 -11.97
C THR A 389 25.25 30.18 -12.94
N ILE A 390 24.06 29.65 -13.10
CA ILE A 390 23.01 30.16 -13.99
C ILE A 390 21.91 30.78 -13.15
N TYR A 391 21.72 32.09 -13.31
CA TYR A 391 20.65 32.89 -12.69
C TYR A 391 19.48 32.97 -13.65
N VAL A 392 18.51 32.07 -13.52
CA VAL A 392 17.41 31.98 -14.49
C VAL A 392 16.58 33.27 -14.49
N SER A 393 16.35 33.88 -13.34
CA SER A 393 15.59 35.13 -13.19
C SER A 393 16.28 36.37 -13.81
N ARG A 394 17.61 36.33 -13.98
CA ARG A 394 18.40 37.46 -14.51
C ARG A 394 18.87 37.21 -15.95
N GLU A 395 18.64 36.04 -16.50
CA GLU A 395 19.11 35.61 -17.82
C GLU A 395 20.65 35.67 -17.97
N VAL A 396 21.38 35.50 -16.86
CA VAL A 396 22.84 35.59 -16.78
C VAL A 396 23.43 34.28 -16.30
N PHE A 397 24.58 33.95 -16.81
CA PHE A 397 25.42 32.90 -16.21
C PHE A 397 26.82 33.47 -15.89
N GLU A 398 27.41 32.94 -14.85
CA GLU A 398 28.75 33.22 -14.40
C GLU A 398 29.60 31.96 -14.49
N ALA A 399 30.77 32.03 -15.12
CA ALA A 399 31.77 30.95 -15.18
C ALA A 399 32.97 31.31 -14.31
N GLU A 400 33.41 30.37 -13.50
CA GLU A 400 34.51 30.53 -12.55
C GLU A 400 35.54 29.39 -12.70
N GLY A 401 36.77 29.67 -12.35
CA GLY A 401 37.91 28.77 -12.50
C GLY A 401 38.66 29.05 -13.83
N MET A 402 39.50 28.10 -14.28
CA MET A 402 40.11 28.23 -15.62
C MET A 402 38.99 28.20 -16.65
N VAL A 403 38.74 29.34 -17.30
CA VAL A 403 37.65 29.50 -18.29
C VAL A 403 38.25 29.52 -19.69
N GLU A 404 37.87 28.53 -20.48
CA GLU A 404 38.18 28.47 -21.92
C GLU A 404 36.87 28.47 -22.70
N ALA A 405 36.75 29.29 -23.71
CA ALA A 405 35.53 29.36 -24.50
C ALA A 405 35.82 29.67 -25.97
N LYS A 406 34.98 29.09 -26.84
CA LYS A 406 34.92 29.43 -28.27
C LYS A 406 33.48 29.78 -28.62
N PHE A 407 33.30 30.98 -29.13
CA PHE A 407 31.99 31.43 -29.64
C PHE A 407 32.16 31.84 -31.09
N LYS A 408 31.22 31.43 -31.97
CA LYS A 408 31.14 31.88 -33.34
C LYS A 408 30.47 33.25 -33.33
N LEU A 409 31.21 34.30 -33.76
CA LEU A 409 30.70 35.65 -33.91
C LEU A 409 29.78 35.74 -35.13
#